data_2d0ae7882d56aff9ea2eef6f619f1fb8
#
_entry.id   2d0ae7882d56aff9ea2eef6f619f1fb8
#
_cell.length_a   1.000
_cell.length_b   1.000
_cell.length_c   1.000
_cell.angle_alpha   90.00
_cell.angle_beta   90.00
_cell.angle_gamma   90.00
#
_symmetry.space_group_name_H-M   'P 1'
#
loop_
_entity.id
_entity.type
_entity.pdbx_description
1 polymer ?
#
loop_
_entity_poly.entity_id
_entity_poly.type
_entity_poly.pdbx_seq_one_letter_code
_entity_poly.pdbx_strand_id
1 'polypeptide(L)'
;RVFHRHVQEMKKLMVSKNIFGKLSAWLYTIEYQKRGLPHAHWLLWLHRGDQIHPDHIDNIVSAEIPDKAIDPKLFELVTTSMIHGPCGKQFPNAPCMKDGKCSKGFPKPFSKVTSISDGFPTYKRASPDDMGHTVIKPVKTQGAYVNYKVDNRWVVPYNPFLLRALGVHCNVEICMSIKAIKYVIKYVHKGNDQSSYAVTENRERDEISEYQSARYVSASEALWRIFNFPIHNRHPAVTSLPVHLPDQQSVYYSSKNAEKKVESTRTMLTAFFELCNMDDYAQSLLYPDVPSHYTWDSRDRKWSRRKRGDMIGRVYSVNPNQGELFYLRLLLHRVAGPISFEQLKRVD
;
A
#
# COMPACT_ATOMS: atom_id res chain seq x y z
N ARG A 1 2.30 14.51 14.98
CA ARG A 1 1.47 13.76 15.97
C ARG A 1 0.01 13.69 15.54
N VAL A 2 -0.65 14.81 15.14
CA VAL A 2 -2.07 14.81 14.73
C VAL A 2 -2.32 13.84 13.58
N PHE A 3 -1.53 13.91 12.51
CA PHE A 3 -1.67 12.99 11.37
C PHE A 3 -1.50 11.51 11.77
N HIS A 4 -0.55 11.19 12.66
CA HIS A 4 -0.40 9.84 13.19
C HIS A 4 -1.67 9.36 13.91
N ARG A 5 -2.30 10.22 14.72
CA ARG A 5 -3.58 9.89 15.38
C ARG A 5 -4.69 9.61 14.37
N HIS A 6 -4.80 10.42 13.30
CA HIS A 6 -5.75 10.14 12.21
C HIS A 6 -5.51 8.79 11.54
N VAL A 7 -4.24 8.42 11.29
CA VAL A 7 -3.88 7.11 10.72
C VAL A 7 -4.30 5.97 11.66
N GLN A 8 -4.10 6.12 12.98
CA GLN A 8 -4.50 5.11 13.96
C GLN A 8 -6.03 5.01 14.07
N GLU A 9 -6.75 6.14 14.10
CA GLU A 9 -8.21 6.12 14.13
C GLU A 9 -8.80 5.52 12.85
N MET A 10 -8.24 5.87 11.68
CA MET A 10 -8.62 5.26 10.41
C MET A 10 -8.43 3.74 10.43
N LYS A 11 -7.29 3.26 10.95
CA LYS A 11 -7.04 1.82 11.14
C LYS A 11 -8.11 1.19 12.04
N LYS A 12 -8.44 1.81 13.16
CA LYS A 12 -9.46 1.32 14.09
C LYS A 12 -10.84 1.22 13.43
N LEU A 13 -11.25 2.25 12.68
CA LEU A 13 -12.53 2.25 11.97
C LEU A 13 -12.60 1.16 10.91
N MET A 14 -11.57 1.05 10.06
CA MET A 14 -11.58 0.09 8.95
C MET A 14 -11.36 -1.36 9.41
N VAL A 15 -10.42 -1.59 10.33
CA VAL A 15 -10.00 -2.95 10.71
C VAL A 15 -10.79 -3.48 11.90
N SER A 16 -10.99 -2.67 12.97
CA SER A 16 -11.65 -3.15 14.17
C SER A 16 -13.18 -2.97 14.14
N LYS A 17 -13.65 -1.91 13.45
CA LYS A 17 -15.09 -1.63 13.32
C LYS A 17 -15.68 -2.13 12.01
N ASN A 18 -14.85 -2.63 11.09
CA ASN A 18 -15.25 -3.23 9.80
C ASN A 18 -16.22 -2.35 8.99
N ILE A 19 -16.00 -1.03 8.94
CA ILE A 19 -16.93 -0.09 8.28
C ILE A 19 -17.13 -0.35 6.77
N PHE A 20 -16.24 -1.10 6.15
CA PHE A 20 -16.35 -1.56 4.76
C PHE A 20 -16.67 -3.05 4.63
N GLY A 21 -16.90 -3.75 5.75
CA GLY A 21 -16.95 -5.20 5.82
C GLY A 21 -15.65 -5.80 6.36
N LYS A 22 -15.65 -7.11 6.54
CA LYS A 22 -14.49 -7.85 7.07
C LYS A 22 -13.33 -7.83 6.06
N LEU A 23 -12.14 -7.47 6.52
CA LEU A 23 -10.95 -7.42 5.70
C LEU A 23 -10.21 -8.77 5.74
N SER A 24 -9.83 -9.28 4.58
CA SER A 24 -8.89 -10.39 4.45
C SER A 24 -7.44 -9.92 4.52
N ALA A 25 -7.17 -8.71 4.00
CA ALA A 25 -5.86 -8.09 4.08
C ALA A 25 -5.97 -6.56 4.01
N TRP A 26 -4.96 -5.89 4.53
CA TRP A 26 -4.81 -4.45 4.38
C TRP A 26 -3.34 -4.05 4.44
N LEU A 27 -3.03 -2.92 3.83
CA LEU A 27 -1.75 -2.26 3.98
C LEU A 27 -1.92 -0.74 3.90
N TYR A 28 -0.99 -0.02 4.52
CA TYR A 28 -0.84 1.41 4.26
C TYR A 28 0.64 1.80 4.13
N THR A 29 0.85 2.90 3.42
CA THR A 29 2.15 3.58 3.33
C THR A 29 1.96 5.08 3.59
N ILE A 30 2.95 5.69 4.24
CA ILE A 30 3.02 7.14 4.46
C ILE A 30 3.98 7.72 3.43
N GLU A 31 3.50 8.69 2.66
CA GLU A 31 4.27 9.43 1.66
C GLU A 31 4.31 10.92 2.03
N TYR A 32 5.47 11.54 1.92
CA TYR A 32 5.62 12.98 2.11
C TYR A 32 5.65 13.68 0.76
N GLN A 33 4.71 14.62 0.57
CA GLN A 33 4.69 15.45 -0.64
C GLN A 33 5.87 16.43 -0.64
N LYS A 34 6.16 17.02 -1.83
CA LYS A 34 7.22 18.03 -1.99
C LYS A 34 7.18 19.18 -0.98
N ARG A 35 5.98 19.51 -0.45
CA ARG A 35 5.78 20.54 0.58
C ARG A 35 5.91 20.00 2.02
N GLY A 36 6.29 18.75 2.20
CA GLY A 36 6.45 18.10 3.50
C GLY A 36 5.16 17.68 4.18
N LEU A 37 4.02 17.74 3.51
CA LEU A 37 2.75 17.27 4.07
C LEU A 37 2.64 15.74 3.93
N PRO A 38 2.32 15.01 5.02
CA PRO A 38 2.17 13.57 4.98
C PRO A 38 0.85 13.15 4.33
N HIS A 39 0.89 12.09 3.52
CA HIS A 39 -0.25 11.38 2.96
C HIS A 39 -0.19 9.91 3.37
N ALA A 40 -1.36 9.32 3.63
CA ALA A 40 -1.49 7.88 3.84
C ALA A 40 -2.23 7.26 2.66
N HIS A 41 -1.62 6.27 2.03
CA HIS A 41 -2.25 5.44 1.01
C HIS A 41 -2.65 4.12 1.64
N TRP A 42 -3.94 3.80 1.60
CA TRP A 42 -4.49 2.57 2.14
C TRP A 42 -4.98 1.67 1.01
N LEU A 43 -4.74 0.36 1.18
CA LEU A 43 -5.29 -0.69 0.35
C LEU A 43 -5.98 -1.70 1.24
N LEU A 44 -7.20 -2.03 0.88
CA LEU A 44 -8.05 -2.90 1.64
C LEU A 44 -8.54 -4.04 0.72
N TRP A 45 -8.40 -5.27 1.18
CA TRP A 45 -8.96 -6.45 0.53
C TRP A 45 -10.07 -6.98 1.40
N LEU A 46 -11.28 -6.93 0.89
CA LEU A 46 -12.46 -7.46 1.57
C LEU A 46 -12.45 -8.99 1.56
N HIS A 47 -13.02 -9.58 2.57
CA HIS A 47 -13.28 -11.01 2.61
C HIS A 47 -14.26 -11.39 1.49
N ARG A 48 -14.18 -12.62 0.97
CA ARG A 48 -15.02 -13.04 -0.19
C ARG A 48 -16.52 -12.88 0.03
N GLY A 49 -17.00 -13.01 1.27
CA GLY A 49 -18.41 -12.79 1.63
C GLY A 49 -18.83 -11.32 1.78
N ASP A 50 -17.86 -10.39 1.87
CA ASP A 50 -18.08 -8.95 2.09
C ASP A 50 -17.71 -8.12 0.85
N GLN A 51 -17.59 -8.75 -0.32
CA GLN A 51 -17.31 -8.03 -1.56
C GLN A 51 -18.42 -7.05 -1.89
N ILE A 52 -18.03 -5.82 -2.25
CA ILE A 52 -18.99 -4.77 -2.60
C ILE A 52 -19.60 -5.11 -3.94
N HIS A 53 -20.90 -5.37 -3.94
CA HIS A 53 -21.66 -5.53 -5.18
C HIS A 53 -21.77 -4.18 -5.93
N PRO A 54 -21.70 -4.16 -7.26
CA PRO A 54 -21.81 -2.91 -8.03
C PRO A 54 -22.98 -2.02 -7.63
N ASP A 55 -24.15 -2.60 -7.35
CA ASP A 55 -25.36 -1.88 -6.97
C ASP A 55 -25.30 -1.23 -5.58
N HIS A 56 -24.32 -1.59 -4.75
CA HIS A 56 -24.12 -1.06 -3.41
C HIS A 56 -22.98 -0.07 -3.30
N ILE A 57 -22.30 0.25 -4.40
CA ILE A 57 -21.15 1.18 -4.40
C ILE A 57 -21.57 2.54 -3.86
N ASP A 58 -22.71 3.07 -4.26
CA ASP A 58 -23.20 4.39 -3.85
C ASP A 58 -23.52 4.49 -2.36
N ASN A 59 -23.72 3.36 -1.67
CA ASN A 59 -23.87 3.34 -0.20
C ASN A 59 -22.53 3.54 0.53
N ILE A 60 -21.41 3.30 -0.16
CA ILE A 60 -20.07 3.30 0.43
C ILE A 60 -19.27 4.50 -0.05
N VAL A 61 -19.37 4.83 -1.34
CA VAL A 61 -18.62 5.93 -1.96
C VAL A 61 -19.57 6.89 -2.63
N SER A 62 -19.49 8.15 -2.26
CA SER A 62 -20.21 9.25 -2.90
C SER A 62 -19.27 10.16 -3.66
N ALA A 63 -19.72 10.68 -4.79
CA ALA A 63 -19.04 11.70 -5.57
C ALA A 63 -19.95 12.92 -5.83
N GLU A 64 -20.85 13.21 -4.89
CA GLU A 64 -21.85 14.26 -4.94
C GLU A 64 -21.74 15.24 -3.78
N ILE A 65 -22.17 16.47 -3.99
CA ILE A 65 -22.33 17.47 -2.94
C ILE A 65 -23.61 17.10 -2.18
N PRO A 66 -23.54 16.88 -0.85
CA PRO A 66 -24.72 16.52 -0.07
C PRO A 66 -25.72 17.69 0.04
N ASP A 67 -26.96 17.36 0.32
CA ASP A 67 -27.96 18.38 0.65
C ASP A 67 -27.61 19.08 1.96
N LYS A 68 -27.46 20.40 1.89
CA LYS A 68 -27.15 21.23 3.06
C LYS A 68 -28.26 21.21 4.12
N ALA A 69 -29.52 21.05 3.70
CA ALA A 69 -30.65 21.01 4.61
C ALA A 69 -30.73 19.68 5.39
N ILE A 70 -30.33 18.58 4.74
CA ILE A 70 -30.35 17.24 5.34
C ILE A 70 -29.09 17.01 6.20
N ASP A 71 -27.92 17.39 5.67
CA ASP A 71 -26.65 17.13 6.35
C ASP A 71 -25.68 18.32 6.21
N PRO A 72 -25.89 19.36 7.02
CA PRO A 72 -25.08 20.59 6.95
C PRO A 72 -23.59 20.34 7.27
N LYS A 73 -23.29 19.38 8.18
CA LYS A 73 -21.91 19.05 8.54
C LYS A 73 -21.17 18.36 7.40
N LEU A 74 -21.80 17.36 6.76
CA LEU A 74 -21.20 16.70 5.61
C LEU A 74 -21.06 17.64 4.43
N PHE A 75 -22.06 18.49 4.19
CA PHE A 75 -21.99 19.53 3.18
C PHE A 75 -20.77 20.44 3.37
N GLU A 76 -20.54 20.94 4.59
CA GLU A 76 -19.38 21.76 4.92
C GLU A 76 -18.06 21.00 4.66
N LEU A 77 -17.94 19.75 5.14
CA LEU A 77 -16.74 18.94 4.94
C LEU A 77 -16.45 18.68 3.46
N VAL A 78 -17.47 18.31 2.68
CA VAL A 78 -17.31 18.03 1.24
C VAL A 78 -16.93 19.30 0.49
N THR A 79 -17.65 20.38 0.72
CA THR A 79 -17.40 21.65 0.01
C THR A 79 -16.06 22.30 0.39
N THR A 80 -15.54 22.02 1.59
CA THR A 80 -14.25 22.54 2.05
C THR A 80 -13.08 21.67 1.60
N SER A 81 -13.18 20.34 1.72
CA SER A 81 -12.03 19.45 1.58
C SER A 81 -12.10 18.47 0.41
N MET A 82 -13.30 18.21 -0.17
CA MET A 82 -13.46 17.20 -1.22
C MET A 82 -13.75 17.75 -2.62
N ILE A 83 -13.57 19.05 -2.83
CA ILE A 83 -13.68 19.68 -4.16
C ILE A 83 -12.30 19.80 -4.79
N HIS A 84 -12.16 19.23 -5.99
CA HIS A 84 -10.97 19.40 -6.82
C HIS A 84 -11.07 20.72 -7.60
N GLY A 85 -9.99 21.47 -7.59
CA GLY A 85 -9.91 22.68 -8.40
C GLY A 85 -10.37 23.95 -7.72
N PRO A 86 -10.73 24.95 -8.52
CA PRO A 86 -10.97 24.90 -9.97
C PRO A 86 -9.68 24.76 -10.80
N CYS A 87 -9.82 24.17 -11.96
CA CYS A 87 -8.73 24.04 -12.94
C CYS A 87 -9.31 24.08 -14.38
N GLY A 88 -8.48 23.93 -15.40
CA GLY A 88 -8.90 24.00 -16.81
C GLY A 88 -8.56 25.34 -17.46
N LYS A 89 -9.23 25.67 -18.56
CA LYS A 89 -8.92 26.86 -19.37
C LYS A 89 -8.96 28.17 -18.60
N GLN A 90 -9.87 28.29 -17.61
CA GLN A 90 -9.99 29.48 -16.76
C GLN A 90 -8.89 29.57 -15.68
N PHE A 91 -8.27 28.45 -15.34
CA PHE A 91 -7.23 28.34 -14.32
C PHE A 91 -6.05 27.51 -14.84
N PRO A 92 -5.34 27.98 -15.89
CA PRO A 92 -4.31 27.21 -16.57
C PRO A 92 -3.08 26.92 -15.68
N ASN A 93 -2.85 27.76 -14.68
CA ASN A 93 -1.72 27.64 -13.74
C ASN A 93 -2.06 26.79 -12.49
N ALA A 94 -3.22 26.14 -12.44
CA ALA A 94 -3.55 25.25 -11.33
C ALA A 94 -2.55 24.09 -11.25
N PRO A 95 -2.12 23.64 -10.05
CA PRO A 95 -1.06 22.62 -9.89
C PRO A 95 -1.32 21.27 -10.57
N CYS A 96 -2.58 20.97 -10.88
CA CYS A 96 -2.99 19.75 -11.57
C CYS A 96 -2.91 19.87 -13.11
N MET A 97 -2.69 21.05 -13.65
CA MET A 97 -2.66 21.27 -15.10
C MET A 97 -1.34 20.80 -15.71
N LYS A 98 -1.43 20.02 -16.78
CA LYS A 98 -0.31 19.58 -17.63
C LYS A 98 -0.80 19.60 -19.08
N ASP A 99 -0.04 20.22 -19.95
CA ASP A 99 -0.33 20.30 -21.40
C ASP A 99 -1.78 20.77 -21.68
N GLY A 100 -2.25 21.77 -20.94
CA GLY A 100 -3.58 22.35 -21.09
C GLY A 100 -4.73 21.49 -20.55
N LYS A 101 -4.46 20.33 -19.92
CA LYS A 101 -5.44 19.41 -19.36
C LYS A 101 -5.20 19.12 -17.88
N CYS A 102 -6.26 18.83 -17.13
CA CYS A 102 -6.13 18.38 -15.76
C CYS A 102 -5.56 16.96 -15.71
N SER A 103 -4.39 16.76 -15.08
CA SER A 103 -3.74 15.47 -14.92
C SER A 103 -4.55 14.47 -14.07
N LYS A 104 -5.60 14.95 -13.36
CA LYS A 104 -6.54 14.14 -12.59
C LYS A 104 -7.86 13.88 -13.32
N GLY A 105 -7.99 14.40 -14.55
CA GLY A 105 -9.16 14.25 -15.39
C GLY A 105 -10.43 14.93 -14.86
N PHE A 106 -10.27 16.08 -14.17
CA PHE A 106 -11.42 16.94 -13.80
C PHE A 106 -11.64 18.04 -14.83
N PRO A 107 -12.91 18.50 -15.00
CA PRO A 107 -14.15 17.99 -14.39
C PRO A 107 -14.52 16.60 -14.91
N LYS A 108 -15.09 15.76 -14.05
CA LYS A 108 -15.62 14.45 -14.42
C LYS A 108 -16.97 14.62 -15.17
N PRO A 109 -17.39 13.66 -16.01
CA PRO A 109 -18.71 13.70 -16.62
C PRO A 109 -19.82 13.56 -15.56
N PHE A 110 -21.01 14.10 -15.86
CA PHE A 110 -22.21 13.73 -15.14
C PHE A 110 -22.58 12.29 -15.42
N SER A 111 -23.14 11.59 -14.43
CA SER A 111 -23.65 10.23 -14.55
C SER A 111 -24.84 10.05 -13.61
N LYS A 112 -25.96 9.53 -14.12
CA LYS A 112 -27.18 9.28 -13.33
C LYS A 112 -27.03 8.08 -12.38
N VAL A 113 -26.16 7.14 -12.72
CA VAL A 113 -25.91 5.92 -11.96
C VAL A 113 -24.42 5.62 -11.92
N THR A 114 -23.96 4.93 -10.87
CA THR A 114 -22.63 4.38 -10.84
C THR A 114 -22.54 3.18 -11.76
N SER A 115 -21.53 3.15 -12.61
CA SER A 115 -21.26 2.06 -13.54
C SER A 115 -19.79 1.64 -13.46
N ILE A 116 -19.51 0.39 -13.85
CA ILE A 116 -18.14 -0.15 -13.88
C ILE A 116 -17.76 -0.40 -15.33
N SER A 117 -16.67 0.22 -15.75
CA SER A 117 -16.05 -0.01 -17.05
C SER A 117 -14.56 -0.32 -16.86
N ASP A 118 -14.07 -1.40 -17.47
CA ASP A 118 -12.67 -1.85 -17.35
C ASP A 118 -12.18 -2.02 -15.89
N GLY A 119 -13.10 -2.27 -14.95
CA GLY A 119 -12.81 -2.44 -13.53
C GLY A 119 -12.58 -1.14 -12.75
N PHE A 120 -12.91 0.00 -13.36
CA PHE A 120 -12.94 1.30 -12.69
C PHE A 120 -14.38 1.81 -12.63
N PRO A 121 -14.85 2.26 -11.44
CA PRO A 121 -16.19 2.83 -11.33
C PRO A 121 -16.22 4.25 -11.91
N THR A 122 -17.27 4.52 -12.69
CA THR A 122 -17.74 5.87 -12.98
C THR A 122 -18.84 6.16 -11.99
N TYR A 123 -18.52 6.95 -10.94
CA TYR A 123 -19.45 7.25 -9.86
C TYR A 123 -20.62 8.12 -10.32
N LYS A 124 -21.79 7.92 -9.70
CA LYS A 124 -22.94 8.80 -9.85
C LYS A 124 -22.55 10.25 -9.55
N ARG A 125 -22.98 11.16 -10.43
CA ARG A 125 -22.79 12.61 -10.36
C ARG A 125 -23.98 13.29 -11.02
N ALA A 126 -25.05 13.50 -10.25
CA ALA A 126 -26.25 14.14 -10.77
C ALA A 126 -25.94 15.55 -11.30
N SER A 127 -26.50 15.89 -12.45
CA SER A 127 -26.44 17.26 -12.98
C SER A 127 -27.33 18.20 -12.16
N PRO A 128 -27.10 19.52 -12.20
CA PRO A 128 -28.03 20.47 -11.58
C PRO A 128 -29.48 20.33 -12.07
N ASP A 129 -29.66 19.92 -13.33
CA ASP A 129 -30.98 19.67 -13.92
C ASP A 129 -31.63 18.36 -13.42
N ASP A 130 -30.82 17.44 -12.92
CA ASP A 130 -31.22 16.19 -12.27
C ASP A 130 -31.13 16.30 -10.73
N MET A 131 -31.38 17.47 -10.15
CA MET A 131 -31.35 17.75 -8.70
C MET A 131 -29.96 17.68 -8.04
N GLY A 132 -28.88 17.70 -8.81
CA GLY A 132 -27.50 17.76 -8.27
C GLY A 132 -27.22 19.12 -7.60
N HIS A 133 -26.66 19.09 -6.39
CA HIS A 133 -26.36 20.29 -5.62
C HIS A 133 -25.15 21.05 -6.21
N THR A 134 -25.16 22.36 -5.99
CA THR A 134 -24.07 23.25 -6.41
C THR A 134 -23.67 24.16 -5.27
N VAL A 135 -22.42 24.64 -5.29
CA VAL A 135 -21.90 25.60 -4.33
C VAL A 135 -21.10 26.69 -5.03
N ILE A 136 -21.19 27.92 -4.54
CA ILE A 136 -20.34 29.02 -5.01
C ILE A 136 -19.10 29.07 -4.12
N LYS A 137 -17.92 28.97 -4.74
CA LYS A 137 -16.62 29.10 -4.06
C LYS A 137 -15.89 30.36 -4.52
N PRO A 138 -15.44 31.21 -3.60
CA PRO A 138 -14.54 32.29 -3.94
C PRO A 138 -13.16 31.73 -4.27
N VAL A 139 -12.67 31.98 -5.46
CA VAL A 139 -11.36 31.54 -5.94
C VAL A 139 -10.48 32.77 -6.20
N LYS A 140 -9.29 32.76 -5.62
CA LYS A 140 -8.31 33.84 -5.84
C LYS A 140 -7.68 33.67 -7.23
N THR A 141 -7.88 34.67 -8.09
CA THR A 141 -7.18 34.83 -9.37
C THR A 141 -6.08 35.87 -9.23
N GLN A 142 -5.49 36.32 -10.33
CA GLN A 142 -4.44 37.35 -10.34
C GLN A 142 -4.98 38.70 -9.78
N GLY A 143 -5.02 38.80 -8.45
CA GLY A 143 -5.37 40.03 -7.73
C GLY A 143 -6.83 40.18 -7.26
N ALA A 144 -7.76 39.32 -7.66
CA ALA A 144 -9.18 39.40 -7.27
C ALA A 144 -9.75 38.03 -6.87
N TYR A 145 -10.85 38.06 -6.09
CA TYR A 145 -11.64 36.84 -5.85
C TYR A 145 -12.78 36.78 -6.88
N VAL A 146 -12.87 35.61 -7.56
CA VAL A 146 -13.96 35.32 -8.50
C VAL A 146 -14.83 34.24 -7.91
N ASN A 147 -16.13 34.43 -7.92
CA ASN A 147 -17.10 33.42 -7.50
C ASN A 147 -17.25 32.36 -8.59
N TYR A 148 -16.82 31.17 -8.27
CA TYR A 148 -16.87 30.00 -9.18
C TYR A 148 -17.95 29.03 -8.72
N LYS A 149 -18.89 28.71 -9.63
CA LYS A 149 -19.95 27.74 -9.37
C LYS A 149 -19.41 26.32 -9.56
N VAL A 150 -19.43 25.54 -8.50
CA VAL A 150 -18.96 24.16 -8.43
C VAL A 150 -20.16 23.22 -8.34
N ASP A 151 -20.11 22.12 -9.05
CA ASP A 151 -21.10 21.04 -9.08
C ASP A 151 -20.45 19.67 -8.85
N ASN A 152 -21.24 18.59 -8.95
CA ASN A 152 -20.79 17.23 -8.68
C ASN A 152 -19.62 16.75 -9.57
N ARG A 153 -19.35 17.38 -10.70
CA ARG A 153 -18.21 17.05 -11.57
C ARG A 153 -16.85 17.29 -10.91
N TRP A 154 -16.83 18.14 -9.88
CA TRP A 154 -15.61 18.55 -9.18
C TRP A 154 -15.38 17.79 -7.87
N VAL A 155 -16.33 16.96 -7.43
CA VAL A 155 -16.24 16.26 -6.16
C VAL A 155 -15.25 15.09 -6.28
N VAL A 156 -14.32 14.99 -5.36
CA VAL A 156 -13.43 13.83 -5.17
C VAL A 156 -14.24 12.73 -4.48
N PRO A 157 -14.23 11.48 -4.97
CA PRO A 157 -14.97 10.39 -4.33
C PRO A 157 -14.59 10.23 -2.86
N TYR A 158 -15.56 10.06 -1.99
CA TYR A 158 -15.36 9.97 -0.55
C TYR A 158 -16.34 8.99 0.11
N ASN A 159 -15.97 8.51 1.30
CA ASN A 159 -16.91 7.80 2.17
C ASN A 159 -17.50 8.77 3.20
N PRO A 160 -18.85 8.94 3.26
CA PRO A 160 -19.49 9.89 4.16
C PRO A 160 -19.18 9.67 5.64
N PHE A 161 -19.11 8.41 6.07
CA PHE A 161 -18.81 8.06 7.44
C PHE A 161 -17.37 8.43 7.84
N LEU A 162 -16.39 8.05 7.02
CA LEU A 162 -14.98 8.40 7.26
C LEU A 162 -14.76 9.90 7.28
N LEU A 163 -15.37 10.61 6.32
CA LEU A 163 -15.22 12.06 6.23
C LEU A 163 -15.76 12.77 7.47
N ARG A 164 -16.92 12.34 7.99
CA ARG A 164 -17.46 12.87 9.26
C ARG A 164 -16.60 12.50 10.47
N ALA A 165 -16.11 11.27 10.53
CA ALA A 165 -15.34 10.79 11.67
C ALA A 165 -13.97 11.45 11.78
N LEU A 166 -13.30 11.70 10.65
CA LEU A 166 -11.92 12.19 10.61
C LEU A 166 -11.84 13.72 10.40
N GLY A 167 -12.80 14.33 9.70
CA GLY A 167 -12.80 15.74 9.36
C GLY A 167 -11.63 16.17 8.44
N VAL A 168 -11.06 15.24 7.66
CA VAL A 168 -9.90 15.47 6.80
C VAL A 168 -10.17 15.02 5.38
N HIS A 169 -9.42 15.54 4.42
CA HIS A 169 -9.47 15.06 3.03
C HIS A 169 -9.18 13.55 2.96
N CYS A 170 -10.15 12.79 2.49
CA CYS A 170 -10.08 11.33 2.41
C CYS A 170 -10.73 10.83 1.11
N ASN A 171 -9.92 10.63 0.08
CA ASN A 171 -10.38 10.00 -1.16
C ASN A 171 -10.58 8.49 -0.94
N VAL A 172 -11.74 7.97 -1.33
CA VAL A 172 -12.07 6.54 -1.27
C VAL A 172 -12.54 6.10 -2.66
N GLU A 173 -11.87 5.10 -3.19
CA GLU A 173 -12.19 4.54 -4.51
C GLU A 173 -12.27 3.02 -4.46
N ILE A 174 -13.18 2.44 -5.24
CA ILE A 174 -13.32 1.00 -5.40
C ILE A 174 -12.53 0.58 -6.64
N CYS A 175 -11.69 -0.43 -6.46
CA CYS A 175 -10.86 -1.01 -7.52
C CYS A 175 -11.29 -2.44 -7.80
N MET A 176 -11.81 -2.70 -8.99
CA MET A 176 -12.29 -4.03 -9.42
C MET A 176 -11.44 -4.62 -10.56
N SER A 177 -10.28 -4.02 -10.85
CA SER A 177 -9.39 -4.44 -11.94
C SER A 177 -7.96 -4.68 -11.49
N ILE A 178 -7.36 -5.73 -12.06
CA ILE A 178 -5.92 -5.99 -11.95
C ILE A 178 -5.08 -4.82 -12.51
N LYS A 179 -5.62 -4.04 -13.45
CA LYS A 179 -4.94 -2.83 -13.97
C LYS A 179 -4.71 -1.78 -12.88
N ALA A 180 -5.59 -1.70 -11.87
CA ALA A 180 -5.41 -0.85 -10.70
C ALA A 180 -4.22 -1.28 -9.82
N ILE A 181 -3.80 -2.54 -9.87
CA ILE A 181 -2.65 -3.05 -9.14
C ILE A 181 -1.35 -2.32 -9.53
N LYS A 182 -1.18 -1.89 -10.78
CA LYS A 182 -0.01 -1.07 -11.17
C LYS A 182 0.06 0.25 -10.41
N TYR A 183 -1.09 0.90 -10.19
CA TYR A 183 -1.19 2.13 -9.40
C TYR A 183 -0.84 1.86 -7.93
N VAL A 184 -1.39 0.78 -7.41
CA VAL A 184 -1.17 0.26 -6.06
C VAL A 184 0.31 -0.07 -5.83
N ILE A 185 0.92 -0.86 -6.71
CA ILE A 185 2.33 -1.24 -6.64
C ILE A 185 3.23 -0.01 -6.65
N LYS A 186 2.93 1.00 -7.46
CA LYS A 186 3.67 2.26 -7.49
C LYS A 186 3.75 2.94 -6.12
N TYR A 187 2.68 2.91 -5.34
CA TYR A 187 2.65 3.51 -4.00
C TYR A 187 3.20 2.58 -2.91
N VAL A 188 3.04 1.27 -3.06
CA VAL A 188 3.57 0.26 -2.14
C VAL A 188 5.09 0.14 -2.24
N HIS A 189 5.64 0.23 -3.46
CA HIS A 189 7.08 0.16 -3.70
C HIS A 189 7.79 1.52 -3.65
N LYS A 190 7.06 2.61 -3.58
CA LYS A 190 7.59 3.95 -3.32
C LYS A 190 7.93 4.16 -1.84
N GLY A 191 8.25 3.07 -1.15
CA GLY A 191 8.91 3.14 0.16
C GLY A 191 10.16 4.00 0.02
N ASN A 192 10.56 4.64 1.11
CA ASN A 192 11.70 5.56 1.21
C ASN A 192 12.76 5.27 0.16
N ASP A 193 13.09 6.27 -0.66
CA ASP A 193 14.30 6.23 -1.46
C ASP A 193 15.43 5.86 -0.50
N GLN A 194 15.91 4.62 -0.59
CA GLN A 194 17.08 4.20 0.14
C GLN A 194 18.22 5.04 -0.43
N SER A 195 18.73 5.95 0.39
CA SER A 195 20.04 6.52 0.14
C SER A 195 21.02 5.36 0.18
N SER A 196 21.45 4.89 -0.98
CA SER A 196 22.54 3.94 -1.06
C SER A 196 23.81 4.70 -0.68
N TYR A 197 24.24 4.58 0.57
CA TYR A 197 25.56 4.99 0.97
C TYR A 197 26.56 3.96 0.40
N ALA A 198 27.21 4.31 -0.67
CA ALA A 198 28.43 3.64 -1.06
C ALA A 198 29.55 4.26 -0.22
N VAL A 199 30.03 3.55 0.78
CA VAL A 199 31.31 3.86 1.44
C VAL A 199 32.40 3.43 0.46
N THR A 200 32.85 4.31 -0.41
CA THR A 200 34.05 4.12 -1.20
C THR A 200 35.19 4.75 -0.39
N GLU A 201 36.07 3.91 0.13
CA GLU A 201 37.40 4.34 0.52
C GLU A 201 38.13 4.87 -0.73
N ASN A 202 38.63 6.12 -0.67
CA ASN A 202 39.39 6.82 -1.71
C ASN A 202 38.62 7.32 -2.95
N ARG A 203 37.69 8.25 -2.78
CA ARG A 203 37.42 9.30 -3.79
C ARG A 203 37.43 10.65 -3.08
N GLU A 204 38.08 11.64 -3.69
CA GLU A 204 37.93 13.04 -3.32
C GLU A 204 36.44 13.33 -3.18
N ARG A 205 36.04 13.81 -1.99
CA ARG A 205 34.65 14.14 -1.71
C ARG A 205 34.25 15.30 -2.60
N ASP A 206 33.46 15.02 -3.61
CA ASP A 206 32.75 16.05 -4.36
C ASP A 206 31.51 16.45 -3.55
N GLU A 207 31.64 17.46 -2.69
CA GLU A 207 30.57 17.99 -1.86
C GLU A 207 29.37 18.49 -2.68
N ILE A 208 29.59 18.91 -3.93
CA ILE A 208 28.54 19.37 -4.84
C ILE A 208 27.71 18.18 -5.31
N SER A 209 28.35 17.08 -5.68
CA SER A 209 27.68 15.85 -6.08
C SER A 209 26.94 15.17 -4.91
N GLU A 210 27.53 15.19 -3.71
CA GLU A 210 26.86 14.72 -2.49
C GLU A 210 25.64 15.59 -2.13
N TYR A 211 25.74 16.91 -2.26
CA TYR A 211 24.63 17.84 -2.04
C TYR A 211 23.50 17.69 -3.08
N GLN A 212 23.85 17.47 -4.35
CA GLN A 212 22.88 17.23 -5.42
C GLN A 212 22.19 15.87 -5.32
N SER A 213 22.86 14.87 -4.78
CA SER A 213 22.29 13.54 -4.53
C SER A 213 21.52 13.43 -3.20
N ALA A 214 21.70 14.40 -2.29
CA ALA A 214 21.03 14.44 -1.01
C ALA A 214 19.52 14.69 -1.17
N ARG A 215 18.70 13.80 -0.65
CA ARG A 215 17.26 14.00 -0.58
C ARG A 215 16.91 14.99 0.52
N TYR A 216 16.16 16.05 0.17
CA TYR A 216 15.58 16.92 1.18
C TYR A 216 14.57 16.18 2.05
N VAL A 217 14.81 16.15 3.36
CA VAL A 217 13.90 15.61 4.37
C VAL A 217 13.18 16.78 5.02
N SER A 218 11.86 16.85 4.86
CA SER A 218 11.05 17.89 5.50
C SER A 218 11.04 17.73 7.04
N ALA A 219 10.80 18.83 7.77
CA ALA A 219 10.68 18.78 9.23
C ALA A 219 9.62 17.76 9.70
N SER A 220 8.50 17.65 8.99
CA SER A 220 7.43 16.68 9.28
C SER A 220 7.92 15.24 9.14
N GLU A 221 8.68 14.94 8.10
CA GLU A 221 9.26 13.61 7.89
C GLU A 221 10.35 13.30 8.92
N ALA A 222 11.22 14.27 9.24
CA ALA A 222 12.24 14.12 10.27
C ALA A 222 11.62 13.78 11.64
N LEU A 223 10.61 14.52 12.05
CA LEU A 223 9.88 14.26 13.30
C LEU A 223 9.20 12.89 13.31
N TRP A 224 8.63 12.44 12.18
CA TRP A 224 8.03 11.11 12.06
C TRP A 224 9.04 10.01 12.35
N ARG A 225 10.25 10.16 11.82
CA ARG A 225 11.36 9.22 12.03
C ARG A 225 11.91 9.27 13.46
N ILE A 226 12.08 10.47 14.03
CA ILE A 226 12.55 10.66 15.41
C ILE A 226 11.58 10.00 16.41
N PHE A 227 10.26 10.12 16.18
CA PHE A 227 9.26 9.43 17.00
C PHE A 227 9.09 7.96 16.67
N ASN A 228 9.86 7.43 15.73
CA ASN A 228 9.80 6.04 15.28
C ASN A 228 8.37 5.60 14.89
N PHE A 229 7.58 6.50 14.29
CA PHE A 229 6.27 6.14 13.80
C PHE A 229 6.40 5.27 12.53
N PRO A 230 5.57 4.22 12.36
CA PRO A 230 5.66 3.34 11.21
C PRO A 230 5.30 4.09 9.93
N ILE A 231 6.16 3.98 8.91
CA ILE A 231 5.96 4.55 7.57
C ILE A 231 5.06 3.64 6.73
N HIS A 232 5.06 2.36 7.01
CA HIS A 232 4.17 1.38 6.40
C HIS A 232 3.74 0.34 7.43
N ASN A 233 2.55 -0.21 7.21
CA ASN A 233 2.07 -1.35 7.99
C ASN A 233 1.14 -2.19 7.12
N ARG A 234 0.98 -3.47 7.46
CA ARG A 234 0.19 -4.43 6.68
C ARG A 234 -0.29 -5.60 7.52
N HIS A 235 -1.34 -6.22 7.05
CA HIS A 235 -1.86 -7.49 7.56
C HIS A 235 -2.34 -8.34 6.37
N PRO A 236 -2.03 -9.63 6.31
CA PRO A 236 -1.11 -10.37 7.18
C PRO A 236 0.33 -9.84 7.11
N ALA A 237 1.11 -10.10 8.14
CA ALA A 237 2.54 -9.84 8.12
C ALA A 237 3.22 -10.72 7.07
N VAL A 238 4.34 -10.25 6.50
CA VAL A 238 5.07 -10.99 5.47
C VAL A 238 6.47 -11.31 5.97
N THR A 239 6.83 -12.59 5.92
CA THR A 239 8.19 -13.06 6.19
C THR A 239 8.91 -13.38 4.88
N SER A 240 10.14 -12.92 4.75
CA SER A 240 10.98 -13.25 3.60
C SER A 240 11.64 -14.61 3.81
N LEU A 241 11.45 -15.49 2.83
CA LEU A 241 11.98 -16.85 2.83
C LEU A 241 13.20 -16.91 1.88
N PRO A 242 14.41 -17.16 2.42
CA PRO A 242 15.60 -17.29 1.59
C PRO A 242 15.58 -18.57 0.77
N VAL A 243 16.21 -18.50 -0.41
CA VAL A 243 16.50 -19.64 -1.27
C VAL A 243 18.00 -19.67 -1.52
N HIS A 244 18.62 -20.81 -1.38
CA HIS A 244 20.03 -21.05 -1.65
C HIS A 244 20.25 -22.48 -2.10
N LEU A 245 21.28 -22.73 -2.87
CA LEU A 245 21.74 -24.09 -3.21
C LEU A 245 22.45 -24.74 -2.01
N PRO A 246 22.67 -26.05 -2.02
CA PRO A 246 23.46 -26.72 -1.00
C PRO A 246 24.78 -25.96 -0.77
N ASP A 247 25.12 -25.74 0.49
CA ASP A 247 26.36 -25.07 0.93
C ASP A 247 26.60 -23.64 0.43
N GLN A 248 25.58 -23.01 -0.22
CA GLN A 248 25.66 -21.63 -0.72
C GLN A 248 24.82 -20.63 0.10
N GLN A 249 24.53 -20.93 1.34
CA GLN A 249 23.81 -20.02 2.23
C GLN A 249 24.68 -18.81 2.60
N SER A 250 24.09 -17.61 2.53
CA SER A 250 24.74 -16.39 3.01
C SER A 250 24.83 -16.39 4.53
N VAL A 251 26.03 -16.33 5.07
CA VAL A 251 26.28 -16.23 6.51
C VAL A 251 26.80 -14.82 6.82
N TYR A 252 26.03 -14.07 7.60
CA TYR A 252 26.46 -12.76 8.09
C TYR A 252 27.16 -12.91 9.45
N TYR A 253 28.41 -12.54 9.53
CA TYR A 253 29.20 -12.62 10.78
C TYR A 253 29.95 -11.32 11.06
N SER A 254 30.20 -11.06 12.34
CA SER A 254 31.17 -10.07 12.78
C SER A 254 32.48 -10.79 13.13
N SER A 255 33.60 -10.07 13.01
CA SER A 255 34.94 -10.63 13.32
C SER A 255 35.04 -11.34 14.69
N LYS A 256 34.18 -10.97 15.64
CA LYS A 256 34.13 -11.57 16.99
C LYS A 256 33.38 -12.92 17.07
N ASN A 257 32.58 -13.27 16.05
CA ASN A 257 31.67 -14.42 16.09
C ASN A 257 31.83 -15.36 14.86
N ALA A 258 32.92 -15.20 14.09
CA ALA A 258 33.12 -15.96 12.84
C ALA A 258 33.13 -17.47 13.06
N GLU A 259 33.92 -17.96 14.00
CA GLU A 259 34.10 -19.42 14.25
C GLU A 259 32.79 -20.11 14.68
N LYS A 260 32.01 -19.50 15.58
CA LYS A 260 30.74 -20.06 16.07
C LYS A 260 29.61 -20.07 15.03
N LYS A 261 29.68 -19.22 13.99
CA LYS A 261 28.64 -19.15 12.96
C LYS A 261 28.90 -20.02 11.74
N VAL A 262 30.14 -20.40 11.48
CA VAL A 262 30.49 -21.34 10.41
C VAL A 262 29.93 -22.74 10.69
N GLU A 263 29.83 -23.17 11.94
CA GLU A 263 29.25 -24.46 12.34
C GLU A 263 27.73 -24.56 12.17
N SER A 264 27.04 -23.43 11.97
CA SER A 264 25.58 -23.40 11.95
C SER A 264 25.05 -23.21 10.51
N THR A 265 24.98 -24.32 9.79
CA THR A 265 24.46 -24.38 8.41
C THR A 265 22.93 -24.30 8.30
N ARG A 266 22.20 -24.36 9.42
CA ARG A 266 20.73 -24.43 9.45
C ARG A 266 20.09 -23.10 9.06
N THR A 267 19.33 -23.12 7.96
CA THR A 267 18.58 -21.97 7.42
C THR A 267 17.08 -22.23 7.52
N MET A 268 16.24 -21.22 7.19
CA MET A 268 14.80 -21.42 7.10
C MET A 268 14.44 -22.54 6.10
N LEU A 269 15.19 -22.68 4.99
CA LEU A 269 14.95 -23.69 3.97
C LEU A 269 15.35 -25.08 4.45
N THR A 270 16.57 -25.25 4.99
CA THR A 270 17.01 -26.57 5.49
C THR A 270 16.20 -27.02 6.70
N ALA A 271 15.82 -26.07 7.59
CA ALA A 271 14.91 -26.36 8.68
C ALA A 271 13.49 -26.73 8.23
N PHE A 272 13.06 -26.29 7.04
CA PHE A 272 11.80 -26.74 6.46
C PHE A 272 11.89 -28.19 6.00
N PHE A 273 12.98 -28.61 5.39
CA PHE A 273 13.20 -30.02 5.04
C PHE A 273 13.18 -30.91 6.29
N GLU A 274 13.85 -30.48 7.37
CA GLU A 274 13.82 -31.21 8.64
C GLU A 274 12.40 -31.27 9.22
N LEU A 275 11.64 -30.16 9.14
CA LEU A 275 10.25 -30.11 9.60
C LEU A 275 9.38 -31.10 8.82
N CYS A 276 9.53 -31.19 7.51
CA CYS A 276 8.81 -32.15 6.67
C CYS A 276 9.15 -33.62 7.01
N ASN A 277 10.35 -33.89 7.50
CA ASN A 277 10.71 -35.22 7.99
C ASN A 277 10.05 -35.61 9.31
N MET A 278 9.59 -34.63 10.11
CA MET A 278 9.10 -34.83 11.48
C MET A 278 7.61 -34.59 11.65
N ASP A 279 6.96 -33.85 10.74
CA ASP A 279 5.58 -33.40 10.88
C ASP A 279 4.81 -33.67 9.58
N ASP A 280 3.91 -34.64 9.60
CA ASP A 280 3.08 -35.08 8.47
C ASP A 280 2.26 -33.93 7.87
N TYR A 281 1.82 -32.99 8.70
CA TYR A 281 1.11 -31.80 8.20
C TYR A 281 2.04 -30.90 7.37
N ALA A 282 3.29 -30.76 7.77
CA ALA A 282 4.27 -29.97 7.03
C ALA A 282 4.58 -30.58 5.65
N GLN A 283 4.43 -31.90 5.50
CA GLN A 283 4.58 -32.58 4.20
C GLN A 283 3.51 -32.16 3.18
N SER A 284 2.36 -31.65 3.64
CA SER A 284 1.32 -31.13 2.76
C SER A 284 1.56 -29.67 2.31
N LEU A 285 2.56 -28.98 2.85
CA LEU A 285 2.79 -27.55 2.65
C LEU A 285 3.85 -27.29 1.58
N LEU A 286 3.64 -26.23 0.81
CA LEU A 286 4.67 -25.59 0.02
C LEU A 286 5.54 -24.69 0.90
N TYR A 287 6.79 -24.47 0.52
CA TYR A 287 7.70 -23.59 1.28
C TYR A 287 7.12 -22.19 1.54
N PRO A 288 6.47 -21.49 0.57
CA PRO A 288 5.82 -20.19 0.84
C PRO A 288 4.68 -20.27 1.85
N ASP A 289 4.05 -21.42 2.08
CA ASP A 289 2.90 -21.56 2.97
C ASP A 289 3.31 -21.81 4.43
N VAL A 290 4.56 -22.24 4.66
CA VAL A 290 5.07 -22.58 5.99
C VAL A 290 4.84 -21.47 7.03
N PRO A 291 5.12 -20.18 6.77
CA PRO A 291 4.90 -19.12 7.77
C PRO A 291 3.45 -18.93 8.17
N SER A 292 2.49 -19.35 7.36
CA SER A 292 1.06 -19.31 7.72
C SER A 292 0.73 -20.27 8.86
N HIS A 293 1.47 -21.38 8.96
CA HIS A 293 1.21 -22.48 9.89
C HIS A 293 2.28 -22.64 10.97
N TYR A 294 3.49 -22.14 10.72
CA TYR A 294 4.62 -22.25 11.63
C TYR A 294 5.27 -20.90 11.86
N THR A 295 5.91 -20.75 13.01
CA THR A 295 6.69 -19.57 13.40
C THR A 295 8.17 -19.93 13.40
N TRP A 296 8.99 -19.08 12.79
CA TRP A 296 10.44 -19.23 12.80
C TRP A 296 11.04 -18.69 14.10
N ASP A 297 11.79 -19.52 14.80
CA ASP A 297 12.66 -19.09 15.91
C ASP A 297 14.06 -18.82 15.37
N SER A 298 14.48 -17.54 15.44
CA SER A 298 15.80 -17.13 14.94
C SER A 298 16.96 -17.50 15.88
N ARG A 299 16.70 -17.82 17.14
CA ARG A 299 17.74 -18.26 18.10
C ARG A 299 18.02 -19.75 17.90
N ASP A 300 16.96 -20.56 17.96
CA ASP A 300 17.05 -22.02 17.83
C ASP A 300 17.06 -22.47 16.35
N ARG A 301 16.85 -21.54 15.41
CA ARG A 301 16.78 -21.80 13.97
C ARG A 301 15.87 -22.96 13.62
N LYS A 302 14.65 -22.95 14.16
CA LYS A 302 13.65 -23.99 13.94
C LYS A 302 12.27 -23.42 13.66
N TRP A 303 11.45 -24.18 12.98
CA TRP A 303 10.04 -23.96 12.83
C TRP A 303 9.26 -24.59 13.98
N SER A 304 8.26 -23.87 14.51
CA SER A 304 7.36 -24.35 15.55
C SER A 304 5.92 -24.01 15.18
N ARG A 305 4.95 -24.85 15.50
CA ARG A 305 3.52 -24.61 15.22
C ARG A 305 3.08 -23.21 15.63
N ARG A 306 2.43 -22.51 14.72
CA ARG A 306 1.89 -21.17 14.98
C ARG A 306 0.71 -21.24 15.92
N LYS A 307 0.74 -20.45 16.98
CA LYS A 307 -0.33 -20.40 17.97
C LYS A 307 -1.29 -19.23 17.73
N ARG A 308 -0.84 -18.15 17.12
CA ARG A 308 -1.63 -16.92 16.89
C ARG A 308 -1.11 -16.13 15.70
N GLY A 309 -2.03 -15.33 15.10
CA GLY A 309 -1.75 -14.40 14.00
C GLY A 309 -1.53 -15.08 12.66
N ASP A 310 -1.61 -14.30 11.60
CA ASP A 310 -1.44 -14.72 10.21
C ASP A 310 -0.14 -14.17 9.64
N MET A 311 0.52 -14.97 8.80
CA MET A 311 1.75 -14.57 8.14
C MET A 311 1.83 -15.17 6.74
N ILE A 312 2.31 -14.40 5.78
CA ILE A 312 2.53 -14.85 4.41
C ILE A 312 4.03 -15.04 4.19
N GLY A 313 4.43 -16.18 3.63
CA GLY A 313 5.78 -16.42 3.17
C GLY A 313 6.03 -15.78 1.80
N ARG A 314 7.09 -15.00 1.70
CA ARG A 314 7.58 -14.43 0.45
C ARG A 314 8.94 -15.03 0.12
N VAL A 315 8.96 -15.95 -0.82
CA VAL A 315 10.22 -16.51 -1.33
C VAL A 315 10.97 -15.44 -2.14
N TYR A 316 12.26 -15.28 -1.89
CA TYR A 316 13.09 -14.30 -2.60
C TYR A 316 13.00 -14.47 -4.12
N SER A 317 12.98 -13.35 -4.81
CA SER A 317 13.02 -13.35 -6.28
C SER A 317 14.41 -13.76 -6.75
N VAL A 318 14.44 -14.71 -7.66
CA VAL A 318 15.67 -15.21 -8.31
C VAL A 318 15.59 -14.91 -9.79
N ASN A 319 16.66 -14.35 -10.36
CA ASN A 319 16.71 -14.07 -11.78
C ASN A 319 16.80 -15.38 -12.57
N PRO A 320 16.08 -15.55 -13.71
CA PRO A 320 16.18 -16.73 -14.56
C PRO A 320 17.61 -17.10 -14.98
N ASN A 321 18.50 -16.11 -15.10
CA ASN A 321 19.91 -16.34 -15.46
C ASN A 321 20.75 -17.00 -14.34
N GLN A 322 20.18 -17.19 -13.14
CA GLN A 322 20.86 -17.85 -12.02
C GLN A 322 20.71 -19.41 -12.04
N GLY A 323 20.27 -19.97 -13.17
CA GLY A 323 20.29 -21.42 -13.43
C GLY A 323 19.60 -22.25 -12.34
N GLU A 324 20.34 -23.15 -11.70
CA GLU A 324 19.78 -24.08 -10.68
C GLU A 324 19.02 -23.37 -9.55
N LEU A 325 19.48 -22.22 -9.10
CA LEU A 325 18.82 -21.47 -8.03
C LEU A 325 17.41 -21.01 -8.45
N PHE A 326 17.24 -20.62 -9.72
CA PHE A 326 15.93 -20.27 -10.27
C PHE A 326 14.99 -21.47 -10.32
N TYR A 327 15.48 -22.62 -10.78
CA TYR A 327 14.69 -23.84 -10.83
C TYR A 327 14.34 -24.35 -9.42
N LEU A 328 15.28 -24.31 -8.48
CA LEU A 328 14.98 -24.61 -7.07
C LEU A 328 13.84 -23.76 -6.54
N ARG A 329 13.87 -22.45 -6.81
CA ARG A 329 12.76 -21.55 -6.42
C ARG A 329 11.43 -21.98 -7.03
N LEU A 330 11.40 -22.41 -8.29
CA LEU A 330 10.17 -22.90 -8.94
C LEU A 330 9.66 -24.19 -8.28
N LEU A 331 10.55 -25.12 -7.99
CA LEU A 331 10.21 -26.37 -7.31
C LEU A 331 9.62 -26.14 -5.93
N LEU A 332 10.21 -25.23 -5.14
CA LEU A 332 9.69 -24.84 -3.82
C LEU A 332 8.27 -24.22 -3.83
N HIS A 333 7.79 -23.79 -5.00
CA HIS A 333 6.41 -23.34 -5.21
C HIS A 333 5.48 -24.43 -5.79
N ARG A 334 5.99 -25.62 -6.07
CA ARG A 334 5.24 -26.67 -6.75
C ARG A 334 5.27 -28.00 -6.01
N VAL A 335 6.37 -28.30 -5.34
CA VAL A 335 6.56 -29.56 -4.60
C VAL A 335 6.24 -29.31 -3.13
N ALA A 336 5.23 -30.02 -2.63
CA ALA A 336 4.87 -29.99 -1.21
C ALA A 336 5.77 -30.93 -0.42
N GLY A 337 6.11 -30.53 0.81
CA GLY A 337 6.80 -31.36 1.78
C GLY A 337 8.18 -31.92 1.38
N PRO A 338 9.03 -31.14 0.68
CA PRO A 338 10.35 -31.65 0.32
C PRO A 338 11.20 -31.88 1.57
N ILE A 339 11.90 -33.04 1.61
CA ILE A 339 12.72 -33.41 2.76
C ILE A 339 14.22 -33.19 2.53
N SER A 340 14.63 -32.89 1.30
CA SER A 340 16.03 -32.58 0.96
C SER A 340 16.14 -31.94 -0.42
N PHE A 341 17.31 -31.35 -0.72
CA PHE A 341 17.64 -30.89 -2.07
C PHE A 341 17.67 -32.01 -3.09
N GLU A 342 18.12 -33.21 -2.67
CA GLU A 342 18.23 -34.35 -3.54
C GLU A 342 16.86 -34.88 -3.97
N GLN A 343 15.89 -34.86 -3.06
CA GLN A 343 14.52 -35.24 -3.42
C GLN A 343 13.92 -34.28 -4.46
N LEU A 344 14.17 -32.97 -4.34
CA LEU A 344 13.68 -31.99 -5.30
C LEU A 344 14.28 -32.13 -6.71
N LYS A 345 15.42 -32.85 -6.86
CA LYS A 345 16.06 -33.14 -8.15
C LYS A 345 15.54 -34.40 -8.83
N ARG A 346 14.80 -35.23 -8.11
CA ARG A 346 14.23 -36.46 -8.69
C ARG A 346 13.03 -36.13 -9.55
N VAL A 347 13.02 -36.69 -10.75
CA VAL A 347 11.89 -36.63 -11.67
C VAL A 347 11.31 -38.02 -11.68
N ASP A 348 10.07 -38.19 -11.24
CA ASP A 348 9.33 -39.45 -11.32
C ASP A 348 8.82 -39.68 -12.75
#